data_bc02931e513341aa7ca04e6f58ed7651
#
_entry.id   bc02931e513341aa7ca04e6f58ed7651
#
_cell.length_a   1.000
_cell.length_b   1.000
_cell.length_c   1.000
_cell.angle_alpha   90.00
_cell.angle_beta   90.00
_cell.angle_gamma   90.00
#
_symmetry.space_group_name_H-M   'P 1'
#
loop_
_entity.id
_entity.type
_entity.pdbx_description
1 polymer ?
#
loop_
_entity_poly.entity_id
_entity_poly.type
_entity_poly.pdbx_seq_one_letter_code
_entity_poly.pdbx_strand_id
1 'polypeptide(L)'
;MIIEGHGRYEALKQLGIKQVPCIELNNMTEEQKKAYILVHNKLNMDTGFDNSILNDELLSIDTIDMSEFDLDIKLDDLFKENERHRTNDAYNLDLIDLDNSTNDFWQMPVINNDNFIPDDIIGFNYAKSSKQHNVGIHFYLDDYQFERIWNKPEDYIDILKQYECIFSPDFSLYLDMPMPMKIWNIYRSRQIGRFYQNQGIKVIPTLSWAEEETFEFCFEGIPKGSIVSISTIGVKKNKEALKIWKAGVDELIKRIEPSTILIYGGKLDYDYGDIKVIYYENQVIEKIKRR
;
A
#
# COMPACT_ATOMS: atom_id res chain seq x y z
N MET A 1 15.61 -41.16 1.35
CA MET A 1 15.20 -39.72 1.29
C MET A 1 13.90 -39.64 0.50
N ILE A 2 12.94 -38.85 0.96
CA ILE A 2 11.73 -38.55 0.16
C ILE A 2 12.11 -37.46 -0.82
N ILE A 3 11.93 -37.70 -2.10
CA ILE A 3 12.25 -36.73 -3.18
C ILE A 3 10.99 -35.93 -3.54
N GLU A 4 9.81 -36.55 -3.43
CA GLU A 4 8.53 -35.96 -3.77
C GLU A 4 7.44 -36.41 -2.80
N GLY A 5 6.36 -35.60 -2.65
CA GLY A 5 5.18 -35.98 -1.88
C GLY A 5 5.27 -35.72 -0.36
N HIS A 6 6.14 -34.81 0.08
CA HIS A 6 6.30 -34.46 1.50
C HIS A 6 4.97 -34.09 2.18
N GLY A 7 4.14 -33.26 1.54
CA GLY A 7 2.83 -32.87 2.07
C GLY A 7 1.88 -34.06 2.20
N ARG A 8 1.87 -34.97 1.22
CA ARG A 8 1.09 -36.22 1.28
C ARG A 8 1.59 -37.15 2.40
N TYR A 9 2.90 -37.26 2.56
CA TYR A 9 3.50 -38.05 3.65
C TYR A 9 3.10 -37.52 5.03
N GLU A 10 3.17 -36.20 5.26
CA GLU A 10 2.79 -35.60 6.54
C GLU A 10 1.28 -35.74 6.81
N ALA A 11 0.43 -35.58 5.79
CA ALA A 11 -0.99 -35.81 5.94
C ALA A 11 -1.32 -37.27 6.32
N LEU A 12 -0.70 -38.26 5.66
CA LEU A 12 -0.89 -39.66 5.95
C LEU A 12 -0.41 -40.03 7.35
N LYS A 13 0.68 -39.41 7.81
CA LYS A 13 1.21 -39.55 9.16
C LYS A 13 0.23 -39.01 10.21
N GLN A 14 -0.37 -37.86 9.98
CA GLN A 14 -1.42 -37.31 10.86
C GLN A 14 -2.68 -38.18 10.91
N LEU A 15 -3.02 -38.86 9.81
CA LEU A 15 -4.12 -39.82 9.74
C LEU A 15 -3.80 -41.19 10.35
N GLY A 16 -2.58 -41.38 10.85
CA GLY A 16 -2.14 -42.63 11.47
C GLY A 16 -1.96 -43.81 10.51
N ILE A 17 -1.84 -43.56 9.20
CA ILE A 17 -1.67 -44.57 8.17
C ILE A 17 -0.23 -45.09 8.23
N LYS A 18 -0.06 -46.39 8.46
CA LYS A 18 1.25 -46.99 8.69
C LYS A 18 1.95 -47.52 7.42
N GLN A 19 1.23 -47.67 6.34
CA GLN A 19 1.77 -48.17 5.08
C GLN A 19 1.27 -47.35 3.93
N VAL A 20 2.17 -46.87 3.06
CA VAL A 20 1.86 -46.05 1.91
C VAL A 20 2.58 -46.63 0.68
N PRO A 21 1.92 -46.59 -0.51
CA PRO A 21 2.60 -46.96 -1.74
C PRO A 21 3.69 -45.93 -2.06
N CYS A 22 4.90 -46.41 -2.33
CA CYS A 22 6.01 -45.56 -2.74
C CYS A 22 6.64 -46.11 -4.03
N ILE A 23 7.13 -45.19 -4.86
CA ILE A 23 8.00 -45.55 -5.99
C ILE A 23 9.46 -45.34 -5.52
N GLU A 24 10.26 -46.36 -5.59
CA GLU A 24 11.68 -46.27 -5.24
C GLU A 24 12.50 -46.00 -6.51
N LEU A 25 13.25 -44.89 -6.49
CA LEU A 25 14.17 -44.51 -7.56
C LEU A 25 15.57 -44.91 -7.13
N ASN A 26 16.11 -45.95 -7.79
CA ASN A 26 17.44 -46.50 -7.49
C ASN A 26 18.46 -45.94 -8.50
N ASN A 27 19.73 -45.86 -8.07
CA ASN A 27 20.89 -45.49 -8.90
C ASN A 27 20.94 -44.03 -9.40
N MET A 28 20.32 -43.10 -8.68
CA MET A 28 20.47 -41.67 -8.97
C MET A 28 21.60 -41.05 -8.15
N THR A 29 22.43 -40.23 -8.81
CA THR A 29 23.39 -39.36 -8.11
C THR A 29 22.67 -38.27 -7.36
N GLU A 30 23.35 -37.58 -6.43
CA GLU A 30 22.76 -36.46 -5.69
C GLU A 30 22.34 -35.32 -6.64
N GLU A 31 23.11 -35.05 -7.69
CA GLU A 31 22.82 -34.08 -8.75
C GLU A 31 21.56 -34.47 -9.55
N GLN A 32 21.45 -35.74 -9.95
CA GLN A 32 20.24 -36.22 -10.62
C GLN A 32 19.00 -36.14 -9.75
N LYS A 33 19.11 -36.33 -8.44
CA LYS A 33 18.01 -36.17 -7.48
C LYS A 33 17.56 -34.69 -7.43
N LYS A 34 18.50 -33.73 -7.39
CA LYS A 34 18.21 -32.29 -7.42
C LYS A 34 17.52 -31.89 -8.72
N ALA A 35 18.09 -32.29 -9.86
CA ALA A 35 17.50 -32.01 -11.17
C ALA A 35 16.07 -32.57 -11.27
N TYR A 36 15.83 -33.79 -10.80
CA TYR A 36 14.50 -34.39 -10.77
C TYR A 36 13.51 -33.57 -9.96
N ILE A 37 13.90 -33.14 -8.75
CA ILE A 37 13.05 -32.30 -7.89
C ILE A 37 12.66 -31.00 -8.58
N LEU A 38 13.62 -30.33 -9.22
CA LEU A 38 13.38 -29.06 -9.90
C LEU A 38 12.44 -29.22 -11.11
N VAL A 39 12.72 -30.19 -11.98
CA VAL A 39 11.90 -30.48 -13.17
C VAL A 39 10.47 -30.87 -12.75
N HIS A 40 10.34 -31.74 -11.74
CA HIS A 40 9.03 -32.18 -11.28
C HIS A 40 8.22 -31.05 -10.65
N ASN A 41 8.86 -30.17 -9.88
CA ASN A 41 8.20 -29.00 -9.32
C ASN A 41 7.79 -28.01 -10.43
N LYS A 42 8.59 -27.83 -11.48
CA LYS A 42 8.24 -27.03 -12.64
C LYS A 42 6.97 -27.52 -13.34
N LEU A 43 6.80 -28.82 -13.50
CA LEU A 43 5.61 -29.42 -14.15
C LEU A 43 4.30 -29.18 -13.36
N ASN A 44 4.38 -28.85 -12.09
CA ASN A 44 3.23 -28.58 -11.22
C ASN A 44 3.01 -27.09 -10.93
N MET A 45 3.58 -26.18 -11.74
CA MET A 45 3.63 -24.75 -11.51
C MET A 45 2.32 -23.99 -11.78
N ASP A 46 1.42 -24.01 -10.79
CA ASP A 46 0.49 -22.90 -10.50
C ASP A 46 0.97 -22.01 -9.33
N THR A 47 2.07 -22.37 -8.67
CA THR A 47 2.69 -21.63 -7.54
C THR A 47 4.13 -21.30 -7.90
N GLY A 48 4.48 -20.02 -7.97
CA GLY A 48 5.81 -19.56 -8.36
C GLY A 48 6.96 -20.17 -7.52
N PHE A 49 8.14 -20.34 -8.13
CA PHE A 49 9.36 -20.69 -7.41
C PHE A 49 9.85 -19.50 -6.56
N ASP A 50 10.50 -19.82 -5.45
CA ASP A 50 11.45 -18.91 -4.83
C ASP A 50 12.71 -18.88 -5.71
N ASN A 51 12.84 -17.80 -6.50
CA ASN A 51 13.90 -17.70 -7.50
C ASN A 51 15.32 -17.74 -6.90
N SER A 52 15.51 -17.29 -5.64
CA SER A 52 16.83 -17.34 -5.01
C SER A 52 17.23 -18.77 -4.67
N ILE A 53 16.30 -19.56 -4.12
CA ILE A 53 16.54 -20.97 -3.79
C ILE A 53 16.71 -21.78 -5.09
N LEU A 54 15.88 -21.50 -6.10
CA LEU A 54 15.99 -22.16 -7.41
C LEU A 54 17.36 -21.92 -8.04
N ASN A 55 17.88 -20.69 -7.95
CA ASN A 55 19.17 -20.33 -8.52
C ASN A 55 20.33 -21.04 -7.81
N ASP A 56 20.32 -21.08 -6.48
CA ASP A 56 21.34 -21.80 -5.71
C ASP A 56 21.35 -23.29 -6.01
N GLU A 57 20.18 -23.89 -6.23
CA GLU A 57 20.08 -25.31 -6.60
C GLU A 57 20.54 -25.54 -8.04
N LEU A 58 20.19 -24.67 -9.00
CA LEU A 58 20.67 -24.76 -10.39
C LEU A 58 22.19 -24.62 -10.50
N LEU A 59 22.79 -23.68 -9.76
CA LEU A 59 24.25 -23.51 -9.69
C LEU A 59 24.98 -24.73 -9.12
N SER A 60 24.27 -25.59 -8.40
CA SER A 60 24.83 -26.85 -7.85
C SER A 60 24.72 -28.04 -8.81
N ILE A 61 24.19 -27.82 -10.03
CA ILE A 61 24.03 -28.88 -11.06
C ILE A 61 24.96 -28.58 -12.21
N ASP A 62 26.14 -29.24 -12.21
CA ASP A 62 27.20 -28.97 -13.19
C ASP A 62 27.19 -29.88 -14.41
N THR A 63 26.62 -31.08 -14.31
CA THR A 63 26.77 -32.15 -15.33
C THR A 63 25.49 -32.39 -16.13
N ILE A 64 24.38 -31.76 -15.75
CA ILE A 64 23.09 -31.92 -16.42
C ILE A 64 22.71 -30.57 -17.06
N ASP A 65 22.48 -30.60 -18.37
CA ASP A 65 21.98 -29.40 -19.07
C ASP A 65 20.51 -29.19 -18.75
N MET A 66 20.26 -28.24 -17.83
CA MET A 66 18.92 -27.90 -17.37
C MET A 66 18.08 -27.14 -18.39
N SER A 67 18.72 -26.61 -19.47
CA SER A 67 18.01 -25.94 -20.57
C SER A 67 17.14 -26.90 -21.38
N GLU A 68 17.51 -28.21 -21.44
CA GLU A 68 16.68 -29.24 -22.05
C GLU A 68 15.31 -29.42 -21.40
N PHE A 69 15.14 -28.89 -20.19
CA PHE A 69 13.88 -28.93 -19.44
C PHE A 69 13.18 -27.56 -19.42
N ASP A 70 13.53 -26.64 -20.33
CA ASP A 70 13.04 -25.24 -20.32
C ASP A 70 13.32 -24.50 -18.99
N LEU A 71 14.29 -24.93 -18.22
CA LEU A 71 14.82 -24.22 -17.07
C LEU A 71 15.94 -23.29 -17.52
N ASP A 72 15.70 -22.59 -18.62
CA ASP A 72 16.62 -21.62 -19.20
C ASP A 72 16.49 -20.29 -18.45
N ILE A 73 17.10 -20.25 -17.27
CA ILE A 73 17.22 -19.01 -16.51
C ILE A 73 18.45 -18.31 -17.05
N LYS A 74 18.26 -17.21 -17.76
CA LYS A 74 19.35 -16.31 -18.12
C LYS A 74 19.99 -15.80 -16.84
N LEU A 75 21.11 -16.38 -16.46
CA LEU A 75 21.88 -16.02 -15.26
C LEU A 75 22.12 -14.50 -15.16
N ASP A 76 22.35 -13.83 -16.29
CA ASP A 76 22.54 -12.38 -16.34
C ASP A 76 21.31 -11.57 -15.91
N ASP A 77 20.11 -12.06 -16.13
CA ASP A 77 18.87 -11.38 -15.72
C ASP A 77 18.60 -11.61 -14.22
N LEU A 78 19.01 -12.77 -13.68
CA LEU A 78 18.88 -13.08 -12.26
C LEU A 78 19.86 -12.30 -11.37
N PHE A 79 21.09 -12.09 -11.82
CA PHE A 79 22.09 -11.33 -11.04
C PHE A 79 21.83 -9.82 -11.02
N LYS A 80 21.12 -9.27 -12.02
CA LYS A 80 20.79 -7.84 -12.07
C LYS A 80 19.57 -7.44 -11.27
N GLU A 81 18.61 -8.35 -11.09
CA GLU A 81 17.30 -8.01 -10.47
C GLU A 81 17.11 -8.51 -9.03
N ASN A 82 17.77 -9.58 -8.59
CA ASN A 82 17.27 -10.36 -7.45
C ASN A 82 17.76 -10.01 -6.04
N GLU A 83 18.88 -9.30 -5.86
CA GLU A 83 19.38 -9.08 -4.49
C GLU A 83 18.55 -8.11 -3.64
N ARG A 84 17.70 -7.27 -4.26
CA ARG A 84 16.89 -6.28 -3.53
C ARG A 84 15.41 -6.29 -3.88
N HIS A 85 14.95 -7.11 -4.81
CA HIS A 85 13.57 -7.02 -5.34
C HIS A 85 12.52 -7.11 -4.23
N ARG A 86 12.58 -8.10 -3.36
CA ARG A 86 11.62 -8.25 -2.25
C ARG A 86 11.68 -7.11 -1.24
N THR A 87 12.87 -6.57 -0.99
CA THR A 87 13.04 -5.41 -0.10
C THR A 87 12.53 -4.15 -0.78
N ASN A 88 12.80 -3.99 -2.07
CA ASN A 88 12.27 -2.87 -2.86
C ASN A 88 10.75 -2.86 -2.85
N ASP A 89 10.11 -4.00 -3.12
CA ASP A 89 8.65 -4.14 -3.11
C ASP A 89 8.06 -3.82 -1.72
N ALA A 90 8.67 -4.30 -0.64
CA ALA A 90 8.17 -4.07 0.71
C ALA A 90 8.13 -2.58 1.10
N TYR A 91 9.03 -1.78 0.55
CA TYR A 91 9.12 -0.34 0.78
C TYR A 91 8.69 0.50 -0.42
N ASN A 92 8.25 -0.13 -1.52
CA ASN A 92 7.92 0.52 -2.78
C ASN A 92 9.03 1.46 -3.27
N LEU A 93 10.30 1.00 -3.21
CA LEU A 93 11.43 1.84 -3.57
C LEU A 93 11.45 2.21 -5.05
N ASP A 94 10.88 1.37 -5.90
CA ASP A 94 10.76 1.61 -7.35
C ASP A 94 9.73 2.71 -7.69
N LEU A 95 8.89 3.10 -6.71
CA LEU A 95 7.91 4.17 -6.86
C LEU A 95 8.44 5.52 -6.38
N ILE A 96 9.68 5.59 -5.90
CA ILE A 96 10.28 6.85 -5.41
C ILE A 96 10.51 7.79 -6.58
N ASP A 97 9.96 9.00 -6.47
CA ASP A 97 10.07 10.08 -7.45
C ASP A 97 10.78 11.28 -6.80
N LEU A 98 12.12 11.22 -6.75
CA LEU A 98 12.93 12.26 -6.11
C LEU A 98 12.85 13.60 -6.84
N ASP A 99 12.64 13.60 -8.15
CA ASP A 99 12.48 14.82 -8.94
C ASP A 99 11.22 15.60 -8.57
N ASN A 100 10.23 14.92 -8.01
CA ASN A 100 8.98 15.47 -7.51
C ASN A 100 8.82 15.28 -6.00
N SER A 101 9.90 15.38 -5.26
CA SER A 101 9.94 15.41 -3.80
C SER A 101 10.41 16.77 -3.31
N THR A 102 10.16 17.09 -2.03
CA THR A 102 10.69 18.31 -1.42
C THR A 102 12.23 18.26 -1.36
N ASN A 103 12.87 19.43 -1.54
CA ASN A 103 14.34 19.54 -1.50
C ASN A 103 14.91 19.76 -0.10
N ASP A 104 14.16 19.41 0.93
CA ASP A 104 14.54 19.54 2.33
C ASP A 104 14.96 18.20 2.96
N PHE A 105 15.13 18.21 4.28
CA PHE A 105 15.49 17.01 5.04
C PHE A 105 14.49 15.86 4.88
N TRP A 106 13.20 16.17 4.70
CA TRP A 106 12.13 15.17 4.69
C TRP A 106 12.01 14.42 3.36
N GLN A 107 12.40 15.05 2.23
CA GLN A 107 12.25 14.50 0.88
C GLN A 107 10.85 13.92 0.64
N MET A 108 9.81 14.63 1.11
CA MET A 108 8.44 14.18 0.98
C MET A 108 7.99 14.26 -0.47
N PRO A 109 7.39 13.19 -1.03
CA PRO A 109 6.80 13.21 -2.37
C PRO A 109 5.74 14.30 -2.47
N VAL A 110 5.77 15.08 -3.55
CA VAL A 110 4.85 16.21 -3.74
C VAL A 110 3.57 15.74 -4.43
N ILE A 111 2.43 15.98 -3.81
CA ILE A 111 1.10 15.80 -4.42
C ILE A 111 0.68 17.15 -4.98
N ASN A 112 0.66 17.29 -6.30
CA ASN A 112 0.25 18.51 -6.98
C ASN A 112 -1.24 18.81 -6.78
N ASN A 113 -1.60 20.09 -6.87
CA ASN A 113 -2.99 20.51 -6.79
C ASN A 113 -3.71 20.26 -8.12
N ASP A 114 -4.59 19.28 -8.19
CA ASP A 114 -5.39 18.94 -9.37
C ASP A 114 -6.62 19.87 -9.56
N ASN A 115 -6.85 20.82 -8.66
CA ASN A 115 -7.97 21.79 -8.70
C ASN A 115 -9.34 21.11 -8.93
N PHE A 116 -9.56 19.97 -8.33
CA PHE A 116 -10.78 19.17 -8.49
C PHE A 116 -11.50 18.97 -7.15
N ILE A 117 -12.82 19.02 -7.17
CA ILE A 117 -13.69 18.81 -6.01
C ILE A 117 -14.79 17.85 -6.44
N PRO A 118 -14.85 16.63 -5.89
CA PRO A 118 -15.93 15.68 -6.19
C PRO A 118 -17.24 16.12 -5.53
N ASP A 119 -18.36 15.83 -6.17
CA ASP A 119 -19.69 16.11 -5.61
C ASP A 119 -20.01 15.21 -4.41
N ASP A 120 -19.55 13.96 -4.43
CA ASP A 120 -19.71 12.98 -3.35
C ASP A 120 -18.48 12.09 -3.23
N ILE A 121 -18.33 11.37 -2.11
CA ILE A 121 -17.21 10.48 -1.85
C ILE A 121 -17.66 9.15 -1.25
N ILE A 122 -16.94 8.08 -1.58
CA ILE A 122 -17.15 6.76 -1.00
C ILE A 122 -15.84 6.18 -0.47
N GLY A 123 -15.92 5.26 0.49
CA GLY A 123 -14.75 4.61 1.06
C GLY A 123 -14.08 3.64 0.08
N PHE A 124 -12.76 3.55 0.14
CA PHE A 124 -11.95 2.63 -0.67
C PHE A 124 -12.40 1.15 -0.56
N ASN A 125 -12.97 0.75 0.57
CA ASN A 125 -13.53 -0.59 0.75
C ASN A 125 -14.66 -0.92 -0.23
N TYR A 126 -15.30 0.10 -0.83
CA TYR A 126 -16.33 -0.06 -1.86
C TYR A 126 -15.79 0.07 -3.29
N ALA A 127 -14.52 0.42 -3.50
CA ALA A 127 -13.97 0.72 -4.82
C ALA A 127 -14.12 -0.41 -5.84
N LYS A 128 -14.08 -1.69 -5.41
CA LYS A 128 -14.26 -2.86 -6.31
C LYS A 128 -15.73 -3.22 -6.56
N SER A 129 -16.66 -2.78 -5.72
CA SER A 129 -18.07 -3.24 -5.75
C SER A 129 -19.07 -2.15 -6.12
N SER A 130 -18.69 -0.89 -6.04
CA SER A 130 -19.55 0.24 -6.38
C SER A 130 -19.82 0.27 -7.88
N LYS A 131 -21.06 0.62 -8.21
CA LYS A 131 -21.47 0.96 -9.59
C LYS A 131 -21.50 2.47 -9.84
N GLN A 132 -21.27 3.26 -8.79
CA GLN A 132 -21.24 4.71 -8.84
C GLN A 132 -19.79 5.17 -8.98
N HIS A 133 -19.42 5.72 -10.12
CA HIS A 133 -18.05 6.13 -10.44
C HIS A 133 -17.87 7.65 -10.51
N ASN A 134 -18.97 8.42 -10.55
CA ASN A 134 -18.97 9.87 -10.46
C ASN A 134 -18.82 10.38 -9.02
N VAL A 135 -17.83 9.85 -8.31
CA VAL A 135 -17.52 10.15 -6.90
C VAL A 135 -16.01 10.08 -6.68
N GLY A 136 -15.54 10.69 -5.60
CA GLY A 136 -14.18 10.51 -5.11
C GLY A 136 -14.03 9.29 -4.19
N ILE A 137 -12.86 8.67 -4.19
CA ILE A 137 -12.52 7.59 -3.26
C ILE A 137 -11.74 8.16 -2.09
N HIS A 138 -12.25 7.96 -0.86
CA HIS A 138 -11.55 8.34 0.37
C HIS A 138 -11.00 7.14 1.15
N PHE A 139 -10.02 7.41 2.03
CA PHE A 139 -9.36 6.42 2.88
C PHE A 139 -9.56 6.70 4.38
N TYR A 140 -10.59 7.45 4.76
CA TYR A 140 -11.00 7.64 6.17
C TYR A 140 -11.64 6.37 6.73
N LEU A 141 -10.82 5.32 6.86
CA LEU A 141 -11.13 3.96 7.24
C LEU A 141 -10.04 3.46 8.18
N ASP A 142 -10.25 2.33 8.85
CA ASP A 142 -9.17 1.68 9.58
C ASP A 142 -8.09 1.17 8.60
N ASP A 143 -6.81 1.35 8.93
CA ASP A 143 -5.65 1.07 8.06
C ASP A 143 -5.70 -0.32 7.42
N TYR A 144 -6.11 -1.37 8.17
CA TYR A 144 -6.18 -2.75 7.65
C TYR A 144 -7.12 -2.90 6.45
N GLN A 145 -8.09 -1.99 6.25
CA GLN A 145 -9.03 -2.04 5.13
C GLN A 145 -8.39 -1.58 3.81
N PHE A 146 -7.32 -0.81 3.89
CA PHE A 146 -6.64 -0.28 2.71
C PHE A 146 -5.12 -0.50 2.67
N GLU A 147 -4.50 -1.18 3.65
CA GLU A 147 -3.06 -1.49 3.64
C GLU A 147 -2.61 -2.18 2.34
N ARG A 148 -3.51 -2.90 1.69
CA ARG A 148 -3.28 -3.53 0.39
C ARG A 148 -2.91 -2.53 -0.73
N ILE A 149 -3.28 -1.24 -0.61
CA ILE A 149 -2.89 -0.22 -1.59
C ILE A 149 -1.41 0.15 -1.48
N TRP A 150 -0.84 -0.01 -0.29
CA TRP A 150 0.59 0.09 -0.06
C TRP A 150 1.32 -1.15 -0.58
N ASN A 151 0.80 -2.34 -0.32
CA ASN A 151 1.47 -3.60 -0.65
C ASN A 151 1.53 -3.88 -2.16
N LYS A 152 0.50 -3.46 -2.91
CA LYS A 152 0.39 -3.64 -4.37
C LYS A 152 -0.38 -2.48 -5.01
N PRO A 153 0.20 -1.30 -5.10
CA PRO A 153 -0.48 -0.12 -5.62
C PRO A 153 -0.89 -0.27 -7.10
N GLU A 154 -0.13 -1.01 -7.90
CA GLU A 154 -0.38 -1.23 -9.32
C GLU A 154 -1.71 -1.96 -9.57
N ASP A 155 -2.09 -2.89 -8.69
CA ASP A 155 -3.33 -3.70 -8.81
C ASP A 155 -4.60 -2.85 -8.75
N TYR A 156 -4.49 -1.59 -8.32
CA TYR A 156 -5.62 -0.68 -8.14
C TYR A 156 -5.70 0.42 -9.20
N ILE A 157 -4.73 0.55 -10.12
CA ILE A 157 -4.70 1.61 -11.13
C ILE A 157 -5.99 1.60 -11.97
N ASP A 158 -6.33 0.47 -12.58
CA ASP A 158 -7.50 0.37 -13.46
C ASP A 158 -8.82 0.52 -12.72
N ILE A 159 -8.86 0.16 -11.44
CA ILE A 159 -10.03 0.34 -10.58
C ILE A 159 -10.21 1.81 -10.24
N LEU A 160 -9.15 2.47 -9.79
CA LEU A 160 -9.21 3.86 -9.34
C LEU A 160 -9.36 4.86 -10.49
N LYS A 161 -8.87 4.53 -11.69
CA LYS A 161 -9.11 5.31 -12.92
C LYS A 161 -10.58 5.43 -13.32
N GLN A 162 -11.45 4.59 -12.81
CA GLN A 162 -12.89 4.67 -13.08
C GLN A 162 -13.56 5.77 -12.28
N TYR A 163 -12.92 6.30 -11.23
CA TYR A 163 -13.47 7.31 -10.33
C TYR A 163 -12.99 8.71 -10.70
N GLU A 164 -13.72 9.74 -10.26
CA GLU A 164 -13.38 11.13 -10.57
C GLU A 164 -12.07 11.59 -9.98
N CYS A 165 -11.78 11.14 -8.77
CA CYS A 165 -10.53 11.38 -8.05
C CYS A 165 -10.35 10.37 -6.91
N ILE A 166 -9.18 10.38 -6.32
CA ILE A 166 -8.91 9.72 -5.04
C ILE A 166 -8.40 10.74 -4.03
N PHE A 167 -8.55 10.44 -2.76
CA PHE A 167 -7.85 11.12 -1.67
C PHE A 167 -6.55 10.32 -1.41
N SER A 168 -5.47 10.98 -0.97
CA SER A 168 -4.30 10.19 -0.55
C SER A 168 -4.62 9.38 0.71
N PRO A 169 -4.02 8.19 0.89
CA PRO A 169 -4.32 7.31 2.02
C PRO A 169 -4.14 7.99 3.38
N ASP A 170 -5.11 7.82 4.28
CA ASP A 170 -5.10 8.37 5.65
C ASP A 170 -4.55 7.35 6.64
N PHE A 171 -3.24 7.06 6.55
CA PHE A 171 -2.60 6.18 7.51
C PHE A 171 -2.59 6.80 8.91
N SER A 172 -2.96 6.00 9.90
CA SER A 172 -3.20 6.45 11.28
C SER A 172 -2.01 7.10 11.95
N LEU A 173 -2.25 8.19 12.67
CA LEU A 173 -1.31 8.91 13.52
C LEU A 173 -1.84 8.92 14.97
N TYR A 174 -1.56 7.87 15.74
CA TYR A 174 -1.94 7.83 17.15
C TYR A 174 -0.90 8.55 18.01
N LEU A 175 -1.35 9.19 19.12
CA LEU A 175 -0.46 9.94 20.02
C LEU A 175 0.61 9.04 20.65
N ASP A 176 0.31 7.78 20.90
CA ASP A 176 1.22 6.78 21.49
C ASP A 176 2.15 6.10 20.47
N MET A 177 2.04 6.41 19.18
CA MET A 177 3.00 5.94 18.18
C MET A 177 4.35 6.64 18.34
N PRO A 178 5.49 5.93 18.23
CA PRO A 178 6.81 6.55 18.08
C PRO A 178 6.88 7.48 16.85
N MET A 179 7.60 8.60 16.97
CA MET A 179 7.72 9.60 15.91
C MET A 179 8.15 9.03 14.53
N PRO A 180 9.13 8.09 14.44
CA PRO A 180 9.49 7.48 13.15
C PRO A 180 8.33 6.77 12.45
N MET A 181 7.39 6.18 13.20
CA MET A 181 6.19 5.55 12.61
C MET A 181 5.22 6.60 12.06
N LYS A 182 5.08 7.74 12.74
CA LYS A 182 4.25 8.85 12.27
C LYS A 182 4.81 9.45 10.98
N ILE A 183 6.13 9.70 10.94
CA ILE A 183 6.83 10.16 9.73
C ILE A 183 6.62 9.17 8.58
N TRP A 184 6.81 7.88 8.83
CA TRP A 184 6.61 6.83 7.84
C TRP A 184 5.18 6.79 7.29
N ASN A 185 4.17 6.95 8.14
CA ASN A 185 2.77 6.96 7.70
C ASN A 185 2.44 8.18 6.82
N ILE A 186 2.98 9.35 7.14
CA ILE A 186 2.86 10.54 6.27
C ILE A 186 3.59 10.31 4.95
N TYR A 187 4.83 9.77 4.99
CA TYR A 187 5.59 9.46 3.78
C TYR A 187 4.82 8.51 2.85
N ARG A 188 4.29 7.38 3.39
CA ARG A 188 3.49 6.43 2.61
C ARG A 188 2.28 7.10 1.95
N SER A 189 1.57 7.95 2.68
CA SER A 189 0.43 8.70 2.14
C SER A 189 0.83 9.56 0.93
N ARG A 190 1.94 10.30 1.04
CA ARG A 190 2.45 11.13 -0.03
C ARG A 190 2.94 10.30 -1.22
N GLN A 191 3.68 9.24 -0.97
CA GLN A 191 4.22 8.37 -2.03
C GLN A 191 3.12 7.72 -2.85
N ILE A 192 2.11 7.16 -2.22
CA ILE A 192 0.97 6.56 -2.93
C ILE A 192 0.16 7.63 -3.67
N GLY A 193 -0.05 8.80 -3.07
CA GLY A 193 -0.71 9.91 -3.76
C GLY A 193 0.06 10.33 -5.02
N ARG A 194 1.37 10.53 -4.92
CA ARG A 194 2.23 10.89 -6.06
C ARG A 194 2.24 9.79 -7.13
N PHE A 195 2.38 8.53 -6.72
CA PHE A 195 2.32 7.41 -7.65
C PHE A 195 1.05 7.44 -8.51
N TYR A 196 -0.13 7.61 -7.90
CA TYR A 196 -1.38 7.66 -8.67
C TYR A 196 -1.51 8.92 -9.53
N GLN A 197 -0.96 10.06 -9.12
CA GLN A 197 -0.89 11.23 -10.00
C GLN A 197 -0.04 10.95 -11.25
N ASN A 198 1.08 10.24 -11.10
CA ASN A 198 1.91 9.82 -12.23
C ASN A 198 1.18 8.85 -13.18
N GLN A 199 0.15 8.14 -12.68
CA GLN A 199 -0.74 7.31 -13.51
C GLN A 199 -1.91 8.09 -14.16
N GLY A 200 -1.96 9.41 -13.98
CA GLY A 200 -3.02 10.28 -14.51
C GLY A 200 -4.32 10.27 -13.71
N ILE A 201 -4.29 9.80 -12.45
CA ILE A 201 -5.41 9.85 -11.53
C ILE A 201 -5.34 11.17 -10.76
N LYS A 202 -6.45 11.90 -10.65
CA LYS A 202 -6.53 13.10 -9.82
C LYS A 202 -6.46 12.72 -8.34
N VAL A 203 -5.58 13.37 -7.58
CA VAL A 203 -5.38 13.09 -6.16
C VAL A 203 -5.59 14.33 -5.31
N ILE A 204 -6.45 14.22 -4.32
CA ILE A 204 -6.64 15.22 -3.28
C ILE A 204 -5.81 14.81 -2.08
N PRO A 205 -4.84 15.63 -1.63
CA PRO A 205 -4.03 15.30 -0.47
C PRO A 205 -4.86 15.25 0.80
N THR A 206 -4.77 14.13 1.52
CA THR A 206 -5.28 14.00 2.89
C THR A 206 -4.21 14.49 3.84
N LEU A 207 -4.60 15.36 4.77
CA LEU A 207 -3.75 15.88 5.83
C LEU A 207 -4.23 15.37 7.18
N SER A 208 -3.32 14.77 7.92
CA SER A 208 -3.53 14.32 9.30
C SER A 208 -2.31 14.68 10.14
N TRP A 209 -2.51 14.82 11.43
CA TRP A 209 -1.48 15.20 12.40
C TRP A 209 -1.81 14.62 13.78
N ALA A 210 -0.82 14.61 14.67
CA ALA A 210 -0.95 14.27 16.07
C ALA A 210 -0.50 15.47 16.94
N GLU A 211 0.46 15.30 17.85
CA GLU A 211 1.05 16.38 18.65
C GLU A 211 1.80 17.42 17.79
N GLU A 212 2.11 18.59 18.38
CA GLU A 212 2.71 19.74 17.68
C GLU A 212 4.02 19.39 16.94
N GLU A 213 4.81 18.46 17.48
CA GLU A 213 6.05 18.00 16.86
C GLU A 213 5.83 17.37 15.47
N THR A 214 4.62 16.85 15.21
CA THR A 214 4.28 16.27 13.90
C THR A 214 4.07 17.35 12.82
N PHE A 215 3.84 18.61 13.21
CA PHE A 215 3.63 19.71 12.26
C PHE A 215 4.87 19.98 11.39
N GLU A 216 6.05 19.56 11.84
CA GLU A 216 7.30 19.70 11.07
C GLU A 216 7.29 18.93 9.75
N PHE A 217 6.49 17.87 9.63
CA PHE A 217 6.46 17.02 8.43
C PHE A 217 5.05 16.75 7.87
N CYS A 218 3.99 16.92 8.66
CA CYS A 218 2.62 16.57 8.23
C CYS A 218 2.12 17.39 7.04
N PHE A 219 2.65 18.60 6.86
CA PHE A 219 2.25 19.51 5.81
C PHE A 219 3.22 19.51 4.62
N GLU A 220 4.37 18.81 4.75
CA GLU A 220 5.35 18.72 3.68
C GLU A 220 4.81 17.93 2.46
N GLY A 221 5.31 18.28 1.28
CA GLY A 221 4.87 17.69 0.02
C GLY A 221 3.53 18.20 -0.50
N ILE A 222 2.97 19.28 0.09
CA ILE A 222 1.71 19.88 -0.35
C ILE A 222 1.94 21.34 -0.75
N PRO A 223 1.74 21.69 -2.03
CA PRO A 223 1.91 23.07 -2.51
C PRO A 223 0.92 24.05 -1.89
N LYS A 224 1.35 25.30 -1.70
CA LYS A 224 0.44 26.38 -1.27
C LYS A 224 -0.72 26.57 -2.26
N GLY A 225 -1.89 26.94 -1.73
CA GLY A 225 -3.10 27.12 -2.51
C GLY A 225 -3.82 25.81 -2.88
N SER A 226 -3.32 24.66 -2.43
CA SER A 226 -3.93 23.37 -2.74
C SER A 226 -5.33 23.22 -2.17
N ILE A 227 -6.16 22.41 -2.84
CA ILE A 227 -7.34 21.81 -2.24
C ILE A 227 -6.86 20.64 -1.39
N VAL A 228 -7.25 20.63 -0.12
CA VAL A 228 -6.79 19.60 0.84
C VAL A 228 -7.98 18.96 1.55
N SER A 229 -7.78 17.77 2.08
CA SER A 229 -8.79 17.08 2.85
C SER A 229 -8.32 16.75 4.26
N ILE A 230 -9.22 16.91 5.23
CA ILE A 230 -9.02 16.56 6.63
C ILE A 230 -10.23 15.82 7.19
N SER A 231 -10.07 15.17 8.35
CA SER A 231 -11.15 14.47 9.03
C SER A 231 -11.47 15.07 10.40
N THR A 232 -12.73 14.97 10.80
CA THR A 232 -13.19 15.26 12.17
C THR A 232 -13.60 14.00 12.94
N ILE A 233 -13.34 12.83 12.38
CA ILE A 233 -13.66 11.54 13.00
C ILE A 233 -12.84 11.39 14.30
N GLY A 234 -13.50 11.00 15.38
CA GLY A 234 -12.87 10.84 16.70
C GLY A 234 -12.64 12.13 17.49
N VAL A 235 -12.69 13.30 16.84
CA VAL A 235 -12.35 14.60 17.46
C VAL A 235 -13.45 15.13 18.39
N LYS A 236 -14.70 15.06 17.97
CA LYS A 236 -15.83 15.77 18.59
C LYS A 236 -16.10 15.43 20.06
N LYS A 237 -15.76 14.21 20.48
CA LYS A 237 -16.06 13.69 21.83
C LYS A 237 -14.90 13.81 22.81
N ASN A 238 -13.71 14.21 22.35
CA ASN A 238 -12.51 14.29 23.14
C ASN A 238 -11.96 15.73 23.12
N LYS A 239 -11.90 16.38 24.29
CA LYS A 239 -11.46 17.79 24.41
C LYS A 239 -9.98 17.97 24.02
N GLU A 240 -9.13 17.00 24.31
CA GLU A 240 -7.71 17.03 23.95
C GLU A 240 -7.54 16.86 22.44
N ALA A 241 -8.21 15.87 21.85
CA ALA A 241 -8.24 15.69 20.40
C ALA A 241 -8.75 16.94 19.67
N LEU A 242 -9.78 17.61 20.22
CA LEU A 242 -10.30 18.86 19.66
C LEU A 242 -9.26 19.99 19.73
N LYS A 243 -8.50 20.10 20.81
CA LYS A 243 -7.42 21.09 20.96
C LYS A 243 -6.31 20.86 19.93
N ILE A 244 -5.85 19.62 19.83
CA ILE A 244 -4.82 19.20 18.85
C ILE A 244 -5.31 19.45 17.43
N TRP A 245 -6.56 19.06 17.14
CA TRP A 245 -7.14 19.25 15.82
C TRP A 245 -7.19 20.74 15.42
N LYS A 246 -7.62 21.63 16.33
CA LYS A 246 -7.66 23.08 16.09
C LYS A 246 -6.26 23.64 15.82
N ALA A 247 -5.27 23.29 16.65
CA ALA A 247 -3.88 23.73 16.47
C ALA A 247 -3.32 23.29 15.12
N GLY A 248 -3.61 22.05 14.68
CA GLY A 248 -3.19 21.58 13.37
C GLY A 248 -3.90 22.27 12.21
N VAL A 249 -5.19 22.66 12.37
CA VAL A 249 -5.88 23.46 11.35
C VAL A 249 -5.27 24.87 11.26
N ASP A 250 -4.89 25.48 12.39
CA ASP A 250 -4.18 26.78 12.39
C ASP A 250 -2.86 26.68 11.59
N GLU A 251 -2.05 25.62 11.83
CA GLU A 251 -0.80 25.41 11.09
C GLU A 251 -1.03 25.02 9.61
N LEU A 252 -2.06 24.23 9.29
CA LEU A 252 -2.48 23.93 7.94
C LEU A 252 -2.77 25.22 7.16
N ILE A 253 -3.60 26.10 7.72
CA ILE A 253 -3.97 27.39 7.09
C ILE A 253 -2.72 28.24 6.89
N LYS A 254 -1.87 28.34 7.87
CA LYS A 254 -0.65 29.15 7.83
C LYS A 254 0.38 28.63 6.81
N ARG A 255 0.60 27.31 6.73
CA ARG A 255 1.65 26.71 5.90
C ARG A 255 1.18 26.51 4.45
N ILE A 256 -0.03 26.01 4.27
CA ILE A 256 -0.55 25.60 2.95
C ILE A 256 -1.37 26.73 2.29
N GLU A 257 -1.97 27.65 3.07
CA GLU A 257 -2.86 28.68 2.53
C GLU A 257 -3.91 28.08 1.57
N PRO A 258 -4.67 27.03 2.01
CA PRO A 258 -5.46 26.22 1.11
C PRO A 258 -6.57 27.03 0.44
N SER A 259 -6.82 26.80 -0.86
CA SER A 259 -7.95 27.40 -1.57
C SER A 259 -9.29 26.81 -1.14
N THR A 260 -9.29 25.54 -0.74
CA THR A 260 -10.47 24.84 -0.25
C THR A 260 -10.06 23.75 0.73
N ILE A 261 -10.81 23.60 1.81
CA ILE A 261 -10.67 22.48 2.75
C ILE A 261 -11.90 21.57 2.61
N LEU A 262 -11.65 20.31 2.28
CA LEU A 262 -12.65 19.26 2.25
C LEU A 262 -12.66 18.54 3.59
N ILE A 263 -13.78 18.49 4.28
CA ILE A 263 -13.88 17.93 5.64
C ILE A 263 -14.76 16.68 5.63
N TYR A 264 -14.18 15.55 5.98
CA TYR A 264 -14.93 14.32 6.19
C TYR A 264 -15.38 14.18 7.65
N GLY A 265 -16.68 14.07 7.86
CA GLY A 265 -17.29 13.92 9.18
C GLY A 265 -18.15 15.11 9.60
N GLY A 266 -18.37 15.27 10.91
CA GLY A 266 -19.27 16.29 11.43
C GLY A 266 -18.63 17.68 11.52
N LYS A 267 -19.46 18.72 11.41
CA LYS A 267 -19.03 20.09 11.63
C LYS A 267 -18.51 20.30 13.05
N LEU A 268 -17.40 21.00 13.17
CA LEU A 268 -16.84 21.51 14.40
C LEU A 268 -16.95 23.03 14.43
N ASP A 269 -17.02 23.60 15.64
CA ASP A 269 -17.00 25.05 15.84
C ASP A 269 -15.54 25.55 15.69
N TYR A 270 -15.25 26.08 14.49
CA TYR A 270 -13.97 26.64 14.11
C TYR A 270 -14.16 27.68 13.00
N ASP A 271 -13.43 28.79 13.09
CA ASP A 271 -13.45 29.88 12.11
C ASP A 271 -12.33 29.66 11.07
N TYR A 272 -12.71 29.39 9.85
CA TYR A 272 -11.79 29.19 8.72
C TYR A 272 -11.48 30.49 7.96
N GLY A 273 -11.99 31.65 8.42
CA GLY A 273 -11.89 32.91 7.68
C GLY A 273 -12.57 32.82 6.31
N ASP A 274 -11.88 33.33 5.26
CA ASP A 274 -12.40 33.36 3.89
C ASP A 274 -12.19 32.04 3.12
N ILE A 275 -11.65 31.00 3.77
CA ILE A 275 -11.35 29.73 3.10
C ILE A 275 -12.65 28.98 2.81
N LYS A 276 -12.80 28.52 1.57
CA LYS A 276 -13.92 27.67 1.18
C LYS A 276 -13.85 26.33 1.89
N VAL A 277 -14.94 25.94 2.59
CA VAL A 277 -15.03 24.65 3.29
C VAL A 277 -16.20 23.85 2.77
N ILE A 278 -15.93 22.58 2.43
CA ILE A 278 -16.93 21.63 1.96
C ILE A 278 -16.95 20.43 2.90
N TYR A 279 -18.14 20.02 3.33
CA TYR A 279 -18.32 18.91 4.26
C TYR A 279 -18.90 17.70 3.54
N TYR A 280 -18.26 16.54 3.76
CA TYR A 280 -18.79 15.23 3.37
C TYR A 280 -19.21 14.48 4.63
N GLU A 281 -20.48 14.08 4.68
CA GLU A 281 -21.01 13.37 5.84
C GLU A 281 -20.57 11.90 5.85
N ASN A 282 -20.37 11.36 7.07
CA ASN A 282 -20.08 9.94 7.23
C ASN A 282 -21.33 9.11 6.91
N GLN A 283 -21.36 8.48 5.74
CA GLN A 283 -22.49 7.68 5.26
C GLN A 283 -22.90 6.54 6.21
N VAL A 284 -21.98 6.03 7.03
CA VAL A 284 -22.29 5.00 8.05
C VAL A 284 -23.21 5.58 9.13
N ILE A 285 -22.95 6.81 9.57
CA ILE A 285 -23.80 7.51 10.57
C ILE A 285 -25.16 7.85 9.98
N GLU A 286 -25.22 8.25 8.71
CA GLU A 286 -26.48 8.54 8.00
C GLU A 286 -27.38 7.29 7.89
N LYS A 287 -26.82 6.13 7.55
CA LYS A 287 -27.56 4.86 7.50
C LYS A 287 -28.11 4.43 8.87
N ILE A 288 -27.39 4.74 9.96
CA ILE A 288 -27.84 4.46 11.34
C ILE A 288 -28.97 5.41 11.76
N LYS A 289 -28.92 6.70 11.35
CA LYS A 289 -29.98 7.69 11.66
C LYS A 289 -31.27 7.46 10.88
N ARG A 290 -31.23 6.75 9.76
CA ARG A 290 -32.38 6.41 8.91
C ARG A 290 -33.07 5.08 9.30
N ARG A 291 -32.49 4.34 10.25
CA ARG A 291 -33.09 3.15 10.88
C ARG A 291 -33.70 3.51 12.24
#